data_d5a1b80254418316cd037d59ede78fe9
#
_entry.id   d5a1b80254418316cd037d59ede78fe9
#
_cell.length_a   1.000
_cell.length_b   1.000
_cell.length_c   1.000
_cell.angle_alpha   90.00
_cell.angle_beta   90.00
_cell.angle_gamma   90.00
#
_symmetry.space_group_name_H-M   'P 1'
#
loop_
_entity.id
_entity.type
_entity.pdbx_description
1 polymer ?
#
loop_
_entity_poly.entity_id
_entity_poly.type
_entity_poly.pdbx_seq_one_letter_code
_entity_poly.pdbx_strand_id
1 'polypeptide(L)'
;DGIISKLKEETKEVEQAIIDKDQESIKEELGDLFFTFLCLTRHLKIDPNQVLMSANLKFKKRFEQVKSLLEKDGKSFANPEEMEKLWQLIKKEN
;
A
#
# COMPACT_ATOMS: atom_id res chain seq x y z
N ASP A 1 3.91 -8.40 20.23
CA ASP A 1 3.17 -9.48 19.63
C ASP A 1 3.99 -10.17 18.54
N GLY A 2 3.96 -11.51 18.57
CA GLY A 2 4.78 -12.35 17.67
C GLY A 2 4.52 -12.13 16.20
N ILE A 3 3.25 -11.91 15.81
CA ILE A 3 2.90 -11.71 14.40
C ILE A 3 3.39 -10.35 13.90
N ILE A 4 3.32 -9.32 14.72
CA ILE A 4 3.84 -7.99 14.36
C ILE A 4 5.35 -8.06 14.21
N SER A 5 6.03 -8.75 15.12
CA SER A 5 7.48 -8.96 15.01
C SER A 5 7.84 -9.68 13.72
N LYS A 6 7.04 -10.68 13.35
CA LYS A 6 7.22 -11.45 12.12
C LYS A 6 7.03 -10.56 10.89
N LEU A 7 6.02 -9.68 10.89
CA LEU A 7 5.81 -8.73 9.81
C LEU A 7 7.03 -7.81 9.62
N LYS A 8 7.59 -7.33 10.71
CA LYS A 8 8.79 -6.48 10.67
C LYS A 8 9.97 -7.24 10.09
N GLU A 9 10.13 -8.50 10.49
CA GLU A 9 11.18 -9.37 9.98
C GLU A 9 11.04 -9.59 8.48
N GLU A 10 9.83 -9.94 8.03
CA GLU A 10 9.57 -10.17 6.60
C GLU A 10 9.76 -8.90 5.77
N THR A 11 9.42 -7.74 6.33
CA THR A 11 9.66 -6.45 5.66
C THR A 11 11.15 -6.23 5.43
N LYS A 12 11.98 -6.56 6.41
CA LYS A 12 13.44 -6.44 6.28
C LYS A 12 13.99 -7.40 5.22
N GLU A 13 13.43 -8.58 5.13
CA GLU A 13 13.84 -9.56 4.12
C GLU A 13 13.49 -9.08 2.71
N VAL A 14 12.33 -8.45 2.53
CA VAL A 14 11.98 -7.81 1.25
C VAL A 14 12.99 -6.72 0.92
N GLU A 15 13.31 -5.88 1.88
CA GLU A 15 14.28 -4.80 1.71
C GLU A 15 15.63 -5.35 1.26
N GLN A 16 16.10 -6.40 1.92
CA GLN A 16 17.37 -7.03 1.57
C GLN A 16 17.35 -7.61 0.14
N ALA A 17 16.24 -8.26 -0.22
CA ALA A 17 16.09 -8.82 -1.57
C ALA A 17 16.13 -7.72 -2.63
N ILE A 18 15.55 -6.56 -2.35
CA ILE A 18 15.59 -5.40 -3.24
C ILE A 18 17.02 -4.88 -3.39
N ILE A 19 17.74 -4.78 -2.27
CA ILE A 19 19.14 -4.35 -2.27
C ILE A 19 19.99 -5.30 -3.10
N ASP A 20 19.75 -6.60 -2.98
CA ASP A 20 20.48 -7.62 -3.72
C ASP A 20 20.08 -7.73 -5.20
N LYS A 21 19.00 -7.04 -5.59
CA LYS A 21 18.48 -7.01 -6.96
C LYS A 21 18.17 -8.40 -7.52
N ASP A 22 17.75 -9.31 -6.67
CA ASP A 22 17.38 -10.68 -7.05
C ASP A 22 15.87 -10.77 -7.22
N GLN A 23 15.39 -10.79 -8.45
CA GLN A 23 13.95 -10.79 -8.75
C GLN A 23 13.23 -11.99 -8.17
N GLU A 24 13.84 -13.17 -8.19
CA GLU A 24 13.21 -14.37 -7.63
C GLU A 24 13.08 -14.26 -6.12
N SER A 25 14.11 -13.75 -5.44
CA SER A 25 14.06 -13.53 -3.99
C SER A 25 13.02 -12.47 -3.63
N ILE A 26 12.92 -11.39 -4.44
CA ILE A 26 11.93 -10.34 -4.21
C ILE A 26 10.51 -10.93 -4.24
N LYS A 27 10.20 -11.74 -5.25
CA LYS A 27 8.90 -12.39 -5.37
C LYS A 27 8.61 -13.30 -4.17
N GLU A 28 9.59 -14.11 -3.79
CA GLU A 28 9.46 -15.03 -2.67
C GLU A 28 9.19 -14.27 -1.37
N GLU A 29 9.99 -13.25 -1.10
CA GLU A 29 9.87 -12.50 0.15
C GLU A 29 8.58 -11.67 0.19
N LEU A 30 8.12 -11.16 -0.96
CA LEU A 30 6.82 -10.48 -1.03
C LEU A 30 5.68 -11.46 -0.73
N GLY A 31 5.79 -12.69 -1.20
CA GLY A 31 4.83 -13.73 -0.90
C GLY A 31 4.77 -14.03 0.59
N ASP A 32 5.93 -14.15 1.22
CA ASP A 32 6.04 -14.41 2.65
C ASP A 32 5.46 -13.26 3.46
N LEU A 33 5.72 -12.03 3.05
CA LEU A 33 5.17 -10.84 3.70
C LEU A 33 3.65 -10.83 3.59
N PHE A 34 3.12 -11.10 2.40
CA PHE A 34 1.69 -11.16 2.16
C PHE A 34 1.02 -12.25 3.02
N PHE A 35 1.64 -13.42 3.06
CA PHE A 35 1.13 -14.52 3.87
C PHE A 35 1.09 -14.15 5.36
N THR A 36 2.15 -13.51 5.85
CA THR A 36 2.21 -13.06 7.25
C THR A 36 1.11 -12.04 7.54
N PHE A 37 0.83 -11.14 6.59
CA PHE A 37 -0.28 -10.22 6.70
C PHE A 37 -1.62 -10.96 6.85
N LEU A 38 -1.84 -11.99 6.04
CA LEU A 38 -3.06 -12.79 6.13
C LEU A 38 -3.17 -13.49 7.49
N CYS A 39 -2.05 -13.97 8.03
CA CYS A 39 -2.04 -14.56 9.37
C CYS A 39 -2.44 -13.53 10.43
N LEU A 40 -2.00 -12.29 10.26
CA LEU A 40 -2.36 -11.22 11.18
C LEU A 40 -3.87 -10.95 11.16
N THR A 41 -4.45 -10.84 9.96
CA THR A 41 -5.90 -10.61 9.84
C THR A 41 -6.68 -11.74 10.50
N ARG A 42 -6.22 -12.98 10.29
CA ARG A 42 -6.86 -14.14 10.89
C ARG A 42 -6.78 -14.11 12.43
N HIS A 43 -5.62 -13.73 12.95
CA HIS A 43 -5.41 -13.61 14.38
C HIS A 43 -6.34 -12.56 14.99
N LEU A 44 -6.56 -11.46 14.28
CA LEU A 44 -7.44 -10.37 14.72
C LEU A 44 -8.91 -10.64 14.41
N LYS A 45 -9.22 -11.75 13.77
CA LYS A 45 -10.58 -12.13 13.35
C LYS A 45 -11.21 -11.12 12.40
N ILE A 46 -10.39 -10.60 11.49
CA ILE A 46 -10.83 -9.66 10.46
C ILE A 46 -10.72 -10.36 9.10
N ASP A 47 -11.75 -10.19 8.26
CA ASP A 47 -11.74 -10.76 6.92
C ASP A 47 -10.81 -9.95 6.02
N PRO A 48 -9.72 -10.54 5.48
CA PRO A 48 -8.79 -9.81 4.62
C PRO A 48 -9.42 -9.29 3.35
N ASN A 49 -10.45 -9.97 2.82
CA ASN A 49 -11.15 -9.48 1.64
C ASN A 49 -11.90 -8.18 1.91
N GLN A 50 -12.51 -8.07 3.09
CA GLN A 50 -13.20 -6.85 3.50
C GLN A 50 -12.22 -5.70 3.68
N VAL A 51 -11.05 -5.98 4.27
CA VAL A 51 -9.98 -4.98 4.42
C VAL A 51 -9.56 -4.46 3.06
N LEU A 52 -9.33 -5.37 2.11
CA LEU A 52 -8.91 -4.98 0.77
C LEU A 52 -10.00 -4.20 0.03
N MET A 53 -11.25 -4.65 0.11
CA MET A 53 -12.36 -3.94 -0.52
C MET A 53 -12.53 -2.53 0.02
N SER A 54 -12.44 -2.36 1.34
CA SER A 54 -12.52 -1.04 1.96
C SER A 54 -11.38 -0.14 1.50
N ALA A 55 -10.17 -0.69 1.44
CA ALA A 55 -9.00 0.05 0.95
C ALA A 55 -9.18 0.46 -0.51
N ASN A 56 -9.67 -0.46 -1.35
CA ASN A 56 -9.89 -0.18 -2.77
C ASN A 56 -10.89 0.96 -2.96
N LEU A 57 -11.99 0.96 -2.23
CA LEU A 57 -13.00 2.02 -2.30
C LEU A 57 -12.43 3.36 -1.87
N LYS A 58 -11.69 3.37 -0.78
CA LYS A 58 -11.06 4.59 -0.26
C LYS A 58 -10.05 5.16 -1.26
N PHE A 59 -9.19 4.32 -1.82
CA PHE A 59 -8.18 4.78 -2.77
C PHE A 59 -8.80 5.21 -4.08
N LYS A 60 -9.83 4.52 -4.55
CA LYS A 60 -10.57 4.91 -5.74
C LYS A 60 -11.13 6.33 -5.58
N LYS A 61 -11.77 6.58 -4.44
CA LYS A 61 -12.33 7.90 -4.14
C LYS A 61 -11.23 8.98 -4.13
N ARG A 62 -10.10 8.68 -3.52
CA ARG A 62 -8.97 9.61 -3.48
C ARG A 62 -8.39 9.89 -4.85
N PHE A 63 -8.26 8.87 -5.70
CA PHE A 63 -7.80 9.04 -7.07
C PHE A 63 -8.76 9.92 -7.88
N GLU A 64 -10.05 9.74 -7.70
CA GLU A 64 -11.05 10.58 -8.36
C GLU A 64 -10.93 12.04 -7.92
N GLN A 65 -10.67 12.26 -6.63
CA GLN A 65 -10.45 13.61 -6.10
C GLN A 65 -9.16 14.24 -6.66
N VAL A 66 -8.08 13.47 -6.76
CA VAL A 66 -6.84 13.93 -7.39
C VAL A 66 -7.09 14.31 -8.84
N LYS A 67 -7.82 13.46 -9.57
CA LYS A 67 -8.16 13.73 -10.97
C LYS A 67 -8.94 15.01 -11.12
N SER A 68 -9.94 15.26 -10.25
CA SER A 68 -10.72 16.49 -10.25
C SER A 68 -9.85 17.72 -10.03
N LEU A 69 -8.93 17.63 -9.09
CA LEU A 69 -8.02 18.75 -8.80
C LEU A 69 -7.10 19.07 -9.98
N LEU A 70 -6.61 18.02 -10.63
CA LEU A 70 -5.78 18.18 -11.83
C LEU A 70 -6.57 18.83 -12.98
N GLU A 71 -7.81 18.41 -13.16
CA GLU A 71 -8.68 18.98 -14.20
C GLU A 71 -8.96 20.46 -13.97
N LYS A 72 -9.13 20.88 -12.71
CA LYS A 72 -9.32 22.28 -12.36
C LYS A 72 -8.11 23.12 -12.74
N ASP A 73 -6.92 22.55 -12.64
CA ASP A 73 -5.68 23.22 -13.01
C ASP A 73 -5.35 23.07 -14.49
N GLY A 74 -6.23 22.46 -15.27
CA GLY A 74 -6.03 22.24 -16.69
C GLY A 74 -5.00 21.18 -17.01
N LYS A 75 -4.70 20.30 -16.06
CA LYS A 75 -3.72 19.23 -16.22
C LYS A 75 -4.42 17.89 -16.42
N SER A 76 -3.82 17.02 -17.23
CA SER A 76 -4.32 15.68 -17.43
C SER A 76 -3.53 14.64 -16.62
N PHE A 77 -2.36 15.02 -16.13
CA PHE A 77 -1.51 14.16 -15.31
C PHE A 77 -0.64 15.00 -14.39
N ALA A 78 -0.06 14.34 -13.40
CA ALA A 78 0.88 14.97 -12.46
C ALA A 78 2.13 14.11 -12.35
N ASN A 79 3.26 14.76 -12.05
CA ASN A 79 4.48 14.01 -11.74
C ASN A 79 4.36 13.42 -10.33
N PRO A 80 5.27 12.52 -9.93
CA PRO A 80 5.16 11.87 -8.60
C PRO A 80 5.12 12.85 -7.42
N GLU A 81 5.83 13.97 -7.49
CA GLU A 81 5.82 14.96 -6.42
C GLU A 81 4.47 15.64 -6.30
N GLU A 82 3.87 16.02 -7.42
CA GLU A 82 2.54 16.63 -7.43
C GLU A 82 1.48 15.65 -6.94
N MET A 83 1.57 14.39 -7.37
CA MET A 83 0.66 13.35 -6.92
C MET A 83 0.72 13.18 -5.41
N GLU A 84 1.93 13.14 -4.85
CA GLU A 84 2.09 12.99 -3.41
C GLU A 84 1.50 14.17 -2.65
N LYS A 85 1.72 15.39 -3.13
CA LYS A 85 1.16 16.60 -2.50
C LYS A 85 -0.37 16.58 -2.51
N LEU A 86 -0.96 16.25 -3.65
CA LEU A 86 -2.41 16.17 -3.78
C LEU A 86 -2.99 15.06 -2.91
N TRP A 87 -2.29 13.93 -2.88
CA TRP A 87 -2.69 12.79 -2.06
C TRP A 87 -2.72 13.15 -0.58
N GLN A 88 -1.67 13.83 -0.09
CA GLN A 88 -1.60 14.24 1.31
C GLN A 88 -2.69 15.26 1.65
N LEU A 89 -2.98 16.18 0.73
CA LEU A 89 -4.03 17.16 0.91
C LEU A 89 -5.39 16.48 1.08
N ILE A 90 -5.71 15.54 0.19
CA ILE A 90 -6.97 14.79 0.23
C ILE A 90 -7.05 13.93 1.49
N LYS A 91 -5.95 13.33 1.88
CA LYS A 91 -5.87 12.50 3.07
C LYS A 91 -6.20 13.30 4.33
N LYS A 92 -5.77 14.55 4.40
CA LYS A 92 -6.10 15.44 5.52
C LYS A 92 -7.58 15.77 5.60
N GLU A 93 -8.24 15.89 4.44
CA GLU A 93 -9.67 16.20 4.37
C GLU A 93 -10.55 14.98 4.69
N ASN A 94 -10.02 13.80 4.54
CA ASN A 94 -10.73 12.56 4.81
C ASN A 94 -10.32 11.94 6.13
#